data_d0e9c52b94862eb32d9fedd643d35c12
#
_entry.id   d0e9c52b94862eb32d9fedd643d35c12
#
_cell.length_a   1.000
_cell.length_b   1.000
_cell.length_c   1.000
_cell.angle_alpha   90.00
_cell.angle_beta   90.00
_cell.angle_gamma   90.00
#
_symmetry.space_group_name_H-M   'P 1'
#
loop_
_entity.id
_entity.type
_entity.pdbx_description
1 polymer ?
#
loop_
_entity_poly.entity_id
_entity_poly.type
_entity_poly.pdbx_seq_one_letter_code
_entity_poly.pdbx_strand_id
1 'polypeptide(L)'
;MILVTGGAGYIGSHSVVELYKKGHRVLIADNFSNSSPLVIGKLKTITGQEPDFIEVDLCDYNKLKTLTENYDISGVIHFAAYKSVGESVNAPLNYYENNIQSLINVLKLCKERKIDNFVFSSSCTVYGNPEIIPVTEQSKIGKAESPYGKTKIISEEILLDFYKANPISICNLRYFNPIGAHQSGLIGDYPDGKPNNLLPFVTQVAAGLREKLSVFGDDYNTKDGTCLRDYIHVIDLAKAHVNAIDYSSKNKGKYSVFNLGTGQGVSVLELLNTFEAVNNIRVNYEISPRRTGDVEAIYADCSKAEKELNWVAELNLAEMLSSAWKFQQKIVT
;
A
#
# COMPACT_ATOMS: atom_id res chain seq x y z
N MET A 1 -5.02 15.78 -15.06
CA MET A 1 -3.93 14.79 -14.84
C MET A 1 -3.90 14.39 -13.37
N ILE A 2 -3.63 13.13 -13.04
CA ILE A 2 -3.50 12.66 -11.65
C ILE A 2 -2.02 12.59 -11.29
N LEU A 3 -1.63 13.30 -10.23
CA LEU A 3 -0.29 13.18 -9.63
C LEU A 3 -0.25 11.95 -8.73
N VAL A 4 0.63 10.99 -9.03
CA VAL A 4 0.84 9.77 -8.23
C VAL A 4 2.22 9.86 -7.58
N THR A 5 2.24 10.22 -6.30
CA THR A 5 3.49 10.28 -5.54
C THR A 5 3.86 8.89 -5.03
N GLY A 6 5.13 8.50 -5.12
CA GLY A 6 5.55 7.11 -4.91
C GLY A 6 5.05 6.17 -6.00
N GLY A 7 4.82 6.71 -7.22
CA GLY A 7 4.21 6.00 -8.33
C GLY A 7 5.10 4.94 -8.98
N ALA A 8 6.41 4.93 -8.70
CA ALA A 8 7.31 3.86 -9.09
C ALA A 8 7.41 2.74 -8.05
N GLY A 9 6.83 2.92 -6.86
CA GLY A 9 6.78 1.91 -5.80
C GLY A 9 5.80 0.76 -6.11
N TYR A 10 5.74 -0.22 -5.20
CA TYR A 10 4.92 -1.42 -5.37
C TYR A 10 3.45 -1.11 -5.66
N ILE A 11 2.72 -0.46 -4.73
CA ILE A 11 1.29 -0.16 -4.91
C ILE A 11 1.10 0.94 -5.96
N GLY A 12 1.97 1.95 -5.95
CA GLY A 12 1.90 3.08 -6.88
C GLY A 12 1.97 2.66 -8.34
N SER A 13 2.91 1.78 -8.71
CA SER A 13 3.07 1.30 -10.08
C SER A 13 1.84 0.52 -10.59
N HIS A 14 1.23 -0.32 -9.73
CA HIS A 14 -0.02 -1.00 -10.07
C HIS A 14 -1.18 -0.01 -10.24
N SER A 15 -1.23 1.03 -9.38
CA SER A 15 -2.25 2.07 -9.49
C SER A 15 -2.09 2.91 -10.75
N VAL A 16 -0.86 3.18 -11.19
CA VAL A 16 -0.58 3.83 -12.49
C VAL A 16 -1.14 3.01 -13.64
N VAL A 17 -0.95 1.68 -13.64
CA VAL A 17 -1.53 0.80 -14.66
C VAL A 17 -3.05 0.89 -14.69
N GLU A 18 -3.70 0.82 -13.52
CA GLU A 18 -5.17 0.88 -13.46
C GLU A 18 -5.73 2.27 -13.81
N LEU A 19 -5.01 3.37 -13.48
CA LEU A 19 -5.35 4.72 -13.92
C LEU A 19 -5.33 4.85 -15.45
N TYR A 20 -4.30 4.33 -16.12
CA TYR A 20 -4.24 4.33 -17.60
C TYR A 20 -5.36 3.50 -18.21
N LYS A 21 -5.70 2.34 -17.65
CA LYS A 21 -6.84 1.52 -18.11
C LYS A 21 -8.19 2.28 -18.02
N LYS A 22 -8.32 3.20 -17.07
CA LYS A 22 -9.49 4.06 -16.91
C LYS A 22 -9.42 5.36 -17.72
N GLY A 23 -8.36 5.57 -18.51
CA GLY A 23 -8.19 6.74 -19.36
C GLY A 23 -7.66 7.99 -18.66
N HIS A 24 -7.18 7.88 -17.43
CA HIS A 24 -6.54 9.02 -16.75
C HIS A 24 -5.15 9.29 -17.30
N ARG A 25 -4.78 10.56 -17.43
CA ARG A 25 -3.39 10.96 -17.59
C ARG A 25 -2.71 10.99 -16.23
N VAL A 26 -1.48 10.48 -16.16
CA VAL A 26 -0.74 10.32 -14.90
C VAL A 26 0.58 11.06 -14.95
N LEU A 27 0.94 11.73 -13.86
CA LEU A 27 2.30 12.22 -13.57
C LEU A 27 2.82 11.45 -12.36
N ILE A 28 3.89 10.69 -12.55
CA ILE A 28 4.59 10.00 -11.47
C ILE A 28 5.57 10.95 -10.81
N ALA A 29 5.55 11.04 -9.47
CA ALA A 29 6.57 11.73 -8.68
C ALA A 29 7.21 10.73 -7.72
N ASP A 30 8.51 10.47 -7.87
CA ASP A 30 9.24 9.48 -7.08
C ASP A 30 10.70 9.91 -6.94
N ASN A 31 11.37 9.59 -5.82
CA ASN A 31 12.80 9.85 -5.65
C ASN A 31 13.64 8.58 -5.80
N PHE A 32 12.97 7.46 -6.12
CA PHE A 32 13.57 6.13 -6.29
C PHE A 32 14.36 5.60 -5.09
N SER A 33 14.17 6.17 -3.89
CA SER A 33 14.87 5.72 -2.67
C SER A 33 14.47 4.31 -2.23
N ASN A 34 13.26 3.85 -2.60
CA ASN A 34 12.75 2.50 -2.30
C ASN A 34 12.00 1.90 -3.49
N SER A 35 12.41 2.29 -4.69
CA SER A 35 11.89 1.85 -5.97
C SER A 35 13.00 1.88 -7.02
N SER A 36 12.69 1.65 -8.29
CA SER A 36 13.70 1.67 -9.35
C SER A 36 13.20 2.46 -10.55
N PRO A 37 14.06 3.31 -11.19
CA PRO A 37 13.75 3.97 -12.46
C PRO A 37 13.34 2.99 -13.57
N LEU A 38 13.79 1.73 -13.51
CA LEU A 38 13.41 0.68 -14.46
C LEU A 38 11.89 0.40 -14.48
N VAL A 39 11.18 0.74 -13.38
CA VAL A 39 9.73 0.59 -13.32
C VAL A 39 9.03 1.44 -14.38
N ILE A 40 9.55 2.61 -14.73
CA ILE A 40 8.97 3.50 -15.76
C ILE A 40 8.91 2.79 -17.12
N GLY A 41 10.02 2.15 -17.53
CA GLY A 41 10.04 1.34 -18.77
C GLY A 41 9.13 0.12 -18.73
N LYS A 42 9.00 -0.52 -17.56
CA LYS A 42 8.08 -1.66 -17.36
C LYS A 42 6.61 -1.19 -17.45
N LEU A 43 6.27 -0.04 -16.91
CA LEU A 43 4.95 0.57 -17.04
C LEU A 43 4.61 0.86 -18.51
N LYS A 44 5.56 1.44 -19.28
CA LYS A 44 5.39 1.62 -20.73
C LYS A 44 5.10 0.29 -21.45
N THR A 45 5.84 -0.75 -21.11
CA THR A 45 5.63 -2.09 -21.70
C THR A 45 4.25 -2.66 -21.38
N ILE A 46 3.74 -2.45 -20.15
CA ILE A 46 2.45 -2.97 -19.72
C ILE A 46 1.29 -2.17 -20.32
N THR A 47 1.41 -0.84 -20.36
CA THR A 47 0.31 0.06 -20.72
C THR A 47 0.29 0.46 -22.18
N GLY A 48 1.42 0.30 -22.89
CA GLY A 48 1.62 0.84 -24.23
C GLY A 48 1.76 2.36 -24.28
N GLN A 49 1.83 3.05 -23.13
CA GLN A 49 1.92 4.50 -23.00
C GLN A 49 3.22 4.90 -22.31
N GLU A 50 3.83 6.01 -22.74
CA GLU A 50 4.99 6.60 -22.05
C GLU A 50 4.49 7.36 -20.81
N PRO A 51 4.87 6.95 -19.58
CA PRO A 51 4.46 7.69 -18.39
C PRO A 51 5.19 9.04 -18.29
N ASP A 52 4.45 10.11 -18.01
CA ASP A 52 5.07 11.34 -17.52
C ASP A 52 5.63 11.08 -16.11
N PHE A 53 6.89 11.41 -15.86
CA PHE A 53 7.48 11.28 -14.53
C PHE A 53 8.44 12.40 -14.19
N ILE A 54 8.57 12.68 -12.89
CA ILE A 54 9.56 13.60 -12.32
C ILE A 54 10.29 12.90 -11.19
N GLU A 55 11.63 13.00 -11.19
CA GLU A 55 12.46 12.54 -10.09
C GLU A 55 12.56 13.66 -9.04
N VAL A 56 11.90 13.47 -7.90
CA VAL A 56 11.81 14.48 -6.86
C VAL A 56 11.68 13.87 -5.46
N ASP A 57 12.46 14.42 -4.53
CA ASP A 57 12.19 14.24 -3.10
C ASP A 57 11.05 15.18 -2.69
N LEU A 58 9.94 14.62 -2.24
CA LEU A 58 8.78 15.40 -1.82
C LEU A 58 9.03 16.23 -0.55
N CYS A 59 10.10 15.96 0.17
CA CYS A 59 10.55 16.80 1.28
C CYS A 59 11.13 18.15 0.79
N ASP A 60 11.55 18.23 -0.48
CA ASP A 60 11.94 19.50 -1.13
C ASP A 60 10.72 20.14 -1.84
N TYR A 61 10.04 21.02 -1.09
CA TYR A 61 8.85 21.70 -1.63
C TYR A 61 9.15 22.55 -2.87
N ASN A 62 10.27 23.26 -2.90
CA ASN A 62 10.60 24.15 -4.01
C ASN A 62 10.82 23.36 -5.30
N LYS A 63 11.55 22.24 -5.21
CA LYS A 63 11.77 21.35 -6.36
C LYS A 63 10.46 20.72 -6.82
N LEU A 64 9.60 20.22 -5.89
CA LEU A 64 8.29 19.69 -6.22
C LEU A 64 7.43 20.74 -6.97
N LYS A 65 7.35 21.95 -6.45
CA LYS A 65 6.58 23.04 -7.05
C LYS A 65 7.07 23.35 -8.46
N THR A 66 8.37 23.54 -8.64
CA THR A 66 8.97 23.87 -9.95
C THR A 66 8.75 22.76 -10.97
N LEU A 67 9.00 21.50 -10.61
CA LEU A 67 8.87 20.39 -11.55
C LEU A 67 7.41 20.08 -11.94
N THR A 68 6.45 20.52 -11.13
CA THR A 68 5.01 20.31 -11.42
C THR A 68 4.35 21.50 -12.10
N GLU A 69 5.02 22.65 -12.28
CA GLU A 69 4.37 23.91 -12.72
C GLU A 69 3.69 23.83 -14.08
N ASN A 70 4.23 23.06 -15.01
CA ASN A 70 3.72 22.90 -16.36
C ASN A 70 2.64 21.80 -16.52
N TYR A 71 2.24 21.16 -15.43
CA TYR A 71 1.24 20.08 -15.47
C TYR A 71 -0.09 20.57 -14.89
N ASP A 72 -1.18 20.33 -15.61
CA ASP A 72 -2.55 20.58 -15.13
C ASP A 72 -3.02 19.41 -14.25
N ILE A 73 -2.72 19.49 -12.96
CA ILE A 73 -3.01 18.45 -11.97
C ILE A 73 -4.41 18.68 -11.39
N SER A 74 -5.31 17.72 -11.59
CA SER A 74 -6.69 17.75 -11.08
C SER A 74 -6.93 16.89 -9.84
N GLY A 75 -5.97 16.06 -9.47
CA GLY A 75 -6.08 15.20 -8.29
C GLY A 75 -4.74 14.57 -7.91
N VAL A 76 -4.63 14.11 -6.67
CA VAL A 76 -3.44 13.47 -6.12
C VAL A 76 -3.78 12.12 -5.52
N ILE A 77 -2.94 11.10 -5.79
CA ILE A 77 -2.89 9.87 -5.02
C ILE A 77 -1.51 9.81 -4.34
N HIS A 78 -1.50 9.84 -3.01
CA HIS A 78 -0.28 9.96 -2.22
C HIS A 78 0.11 8.61 -1.60
N PHE A 79 1.09 7.92 -2.24
CA PHE A 79 1.71 6.68 -1.75
C PHE A 79 3.06 6.91 -1.07
N ALA A 80 3.78 7.96 -1.45
CA ALA A 80 5.16 8.19 -1.03
C ALA A 80 5.29 8.19 0.50
N ALA A 81 5.92 7.15 1.03
CA ALA A 81 6.19 6.97 2.46
C ALA A 81 7.19 5.83 2.68
N TYR A 82 7.98 5.90 3.73
CA TYR A 82 8.66 4.72 4.28
C TYR A 82 7.63 3.84 4.98
N LYS A 83 7.67 2.51 4.75
CA LYS A 83 6.61 1.57 5.14
C LYS A 83 7.04 0.43 6.08
N SER A 84 8.33 0.31 6.39
CA SER A 84 8.86 -0.79 7.18
C SER A 84 8.62 -0.58 8.68
N VAL A 85 7.79 -1.45 9.29
CA VAL A 85 7.47 -1.41 10.73
C VAL A 85 8.75 -1.57 11.56
N GLY A 86 9.55 -2.59 11.27
CA GLY A 86 10.77 -2.89 12.03
C GLY A 86 11.83 -1.79 11.91
N GLU A 87 12.06 -1.27 10.72
CA GLU A 87 13.00 -0.17 10.49
C GLU A 87 12.57 1.11 11.21
N SER A 88 11.27 1.40 11.23
CA SER A 88 10.74 2.59 11.89
C SER A 88 11.05 2.64 13.39
N VAL A 89 11.18 1.47 14.04
CA VAL A 89 11.55 1.39 15.46
C VAL A 89 13.02 1.77 15.67
N ASN A 90 13.89 1.41 14.72
CA ASN A 90 15.33 1.68 14.80
C ASN A 90 15.70 3.10 14.33
N ALA A 91 14.92 3.67 13.40
CA ALA A 91 15.16 4.99 12.81
C ALA A 91 13.88 5.86 12.78
N PRO A 92 13.25 6.14 13.94
CA PRO A 92 11.94 6.79 13.99
C PRO A 92 11.92 8.19 13.38
N LEU A 93 12.98 8.97 13.53
CA LEU A 93 13.03 10.34 13.01
C LEU A 93 12.95 10.38 11.49
N ASN A 94 13.63 9.44 10.79
CA ASN A 94 13.56 9.35 9.33
C ASN A 94 12.13 9.14 8.84
N TYR A 95 11.33 8.37 9.60
CA TYR A 95 9.92 8.13 9.28
C TYR A 95 9.06 9.36 9.50
N TYR A 96 9.26 10.09 10.58
CA TYR A 96 8.54 11.35 10.82
C TYR A 96 8.92 12.41 9.78
N GLU A 97 10.20 12.62 9.53
CA GLU A 97 10.65 13.58 8.52
C GLU A 97 10.09 13.23 7.14
N ASN A 98 10.34 12.03 6.65
CA ASN A 98 9.92 11.65 5.32
C ASN A 98 8.39 11.65 5.16
N ASN A 99 7.68 10.90 6.04
CA ASN A 99 6.26 10.64 5.82
C ASN A 99 5.37 11.86 6.12
N ILE A 100 5.75 12.68 7.10
CA ILE A 100 4.95 13.85 7.47
C ILE A 100 5.33 15.07 6.60
N GLN A 101 6.63 15.32 6.38
CA GLN A 101 7.04 16.47 5.58
C GLN A 101 6.62 16.34 4.13
N SER A 102 6.73 15.13 3.53
CA SER A 102 6.25 14.89 2.16
C SER A 102 4.75 15.15 2.03
N LEU A 103 3.93 14.66 2.96
CA LEU A 103 2.49 14.93 2.99
C LEU A 103 2.20 16.43 3.08
N ILE A 104 2.83 17.14 4.04
CA ILE A 104 2.63 18.58 4.21
C ILE A 104 2.98 19.34 2.93
N ASN A 105 4.07 18.99 2.26
CA ASN A 105 4.49 19.65 1.03
C ASN A 105 3.51 19.40 -0.12
N VAL A 106 2.99 18.17 -0.27
CA VAL A 106 1.97 17.89 -1.28
C VAL A 106 0.65 18.61 -0.98
N LEU A 107 0.25 18.74 0.30
CA LEU A 107 -0.93 19.53 0.68
C LEU A 107 -0.74 21.03 0.42
N LYS A 108 0.46 21.58 0.64
CA LYS A 108 0.79 22.97 0.24
C LYS A 108 0.62 23.15 -1.27
N LEU A 109 1.12 22.20 -2.08
CA LEU A 109 0.94 22.23 -3.53
C LEU A 109 -0.55 22.21 -3.90
N CYS A 110 -1.34 21.31 -3.27
CA CYS A 110 -2.79 21.26 -3.50
C CYS A 110 -3.47 22.58 -3.21
N LYS A 111 -3.15 23.24 -2.09
CA LYS A 111 -3.69 24.54 -1.72
C LYS A 111 -3.32 25.65 -2.73
N GLU A 112 -2.04 25.75 -3.08
CA GLU A 112 -1.56 26.79 -4.00
C GLU A 112 -2.16 26.66 -5.40
N ARG A 113 -2.32 25.41 -5.86
CA ARG A 113 -2.78 25.10 -7.22
C ARG A 113 -4.28 24.79 -7.31
N LYS A 114 -5.00 24.88 -6.18
CA LYS A 114 -6.44 24.60 -6.07
C LYS A 114 -6.80 23.18 -6.55
N ILE A 115 -5.94 22.21 -6.24
CA ILE A 115 -6.22 20.80 -6.49
C ILE A 115 -7.19 20.36 -5.41
N ASP A 116 -8.40 19.94 -5.79
CA ASP A 116 -9.52 19.70 -4.89
C ASP A 116 -9.84 18.20 -4.65
N ASN A 117 -9.00 17.29 -5.17
CA ASN A 117 -9.16 15.84 -5.00
C ASN A 117 -7.87 15.22 -4.46
N PHE A 118 -7.97 14.53 -3.32
CA PHE A 118 -6.83 13.91 -2.67
C PHE A 118 -7.18 12.52 -2.14
N VAL A 119 -6.43 11.51 -2.55
CA VAL A 119 -6.51 10.15 -2.04
C VAL A 119 -5.23 9.85 -1.25
N PHE A 120 -5.40 9.45 -0.01
CA PHE A 120 -4.30 9.10 0.89
C PHE A 120 -4.21 7.60 1.11
N SER A 121 -3.03 7.07 0.88
CA SER A 121 -2.64 5.69 1.17
C SER A 121 -2.40 5.56 2.68
N SER A 122 -3.47 5.32 3.45
CA SER A 122 -3.42 5.03 4.88
C SER A 122 -3.12 3.54 5.13
N SER A 123 -3.40 3.02 6.31
CA SER A 123 -3.08 1.64 6.68
C SER A 123 -3.98 1.14 7.81
N CYS A 124 -4.26 -0.15 7.85
CA CYS A 124 -4.92 -0.81 8.99
C CYS A 124 -4.13 -0.68 10.30
N THR A 125 -2.84 -0.34 10.24
CA THR A 125 -2.00 -0.10 11.43
C THR A 125 -2.52 1.03 12.34
N VAL A 126 -3.41 1.89 11.84
CA VAL A 126 -4.06 2.93 12.64
C VAL A 126 -4.99 2.34 13.71
N TYR A 127 -5.49 1.13 13.51
CA TYR A 127 -6.35 0.45 14.49
C TYR A 127 -5.56 -0.15 15.67
N GLY A 128 -4.24 -0.31 15.54
CA GLY A 128 -3.41 -0.96 16.56
C GLY A 128 -3.85 -2.41 16.80
N ASN A 129 -4.09 -2.76 18.07
CA ASN A 129 -4.63 -4.05 18.48
C ASN A 129 -6.15 -3.90 18.77
N PRO A 130 -7.04 -4.17 17.81
CA PRO A 130 -8.47 -3.95 17.98
C PRO A 130 -9.09 -5.02 18.89
N GLU A 131 -10.02 -4.62 19.75
CA GLU A 131 -10.79 -5.52 20.62
C GLU A 131 -11.90 -6.25 19.85
N ILE A 132 -12.39 -5.67 18.77
CA ILE A 132 -13.50 -6.20 17.97
C ILE A 132 -13.04 -6.32 16.52
N ILE A 133 -13.25 -7.48 15.93
CA ILE A 133 -13.01 -7.79 14.52
C ILE A 133 -14.27 -8.45 13.92
N PRO A 134 -14.59 -8.21 12.63
CA PRO A 134 -13.85 -7.34 11.69
C PRO A 134 -13.87 -5.87 12.10
N VAL A 135 -12.78 -5.13 11.79
CA VAL A 135 -12.73 -3.68 12.06
C VAL A 135 -13.51 -2.91 11.01
N THR A 136 -14.25 -1.90 11.45
CA THR A 136 -14.96 -0.93 10.60
C THR A 136 -14.24 0.41 10.62
N GLU A 137 -14.64 1.35 9.75
CA GLU A 137 -14.09 2.71 9.77
C GLU A 137 -14.46 3.50 11.03
N GLN A 138 -15.47 3.07 11.79
CA GLN A 138 -15.88 3.61 13.09
C GLN A 138 -15.11 2.99 14.26
N SER A 139 -14.38 1.90 14.02
CA SER A 139 -13.54 1.30 15.05
C SER A 139 -12.55 2.33 15.58
N LYS A 140 -12.31 2.29 16.89
CA LYS A 140 -11.42 3.22 17.58
C LYS A 140 -10.03 3.18 16.97
N ILE A 141 -9.47 4.36 16.70
CA ILE A 141 -8.05 4.48 16.38
C ILE A 141 -7.25 4.05 17.61
N GLY A 142 -6.46 3.00 17.44
CA GLY A 142 -5.70 2.39 18.52
C GLY A 142 -4.39 3.14 18.82
N LYS A 143 -3.64 2.59 19.79
CA LYS A 143 -2.26 2.99 20.00
C LYS A 143 -1.41 2.36 18.88
N ALA A 144 -0.66 3.18 18.17
CA ALA A 144 0.24 2.66 17.15
C ALA A 144 1.36 1.81 17.80
N GLU A 145 1.56 0.61 17.28
CA GLU A 145 2.61 -0.31 17.75
C GLU A 145 4.00 0.04 17.19
N SER A 146 4.07 1.00 16.25
CA SER A 146 5.32 1.43 15.62
C SER A 146 5.30 2.90 15.23
N PRO A 147 6.49 3.54 15.08
CA PRO A 147 6.59 4.88 14.50
C PRO A 147 5.95 5.00 13.11
N TYR A 148 6.08 3.99 12.25
CA TYR A 148 5.36 3.95 10.97
C TYR A 148 3.84 4.08 11.16
N GLY A 149 3.25 3.23 11.98
CA GLY A 149 1.80 3.33 12.30
C GLY A 149 1.43 4.69 12.87
N LYS A 150 2.30 5.25 13.73
CA LYS A 150 2.10 6.59 14.29
C LYS A 150 2.11 7.67 13.21
N THR A 151 2.99 7.58 12.19
CA THR A 151 2.97 8.54 11.08
C THR A 151 1.65 8.48 10.30
N LYS A 152 1.03 7.29 10.14
CA LYS A 152 -0.27 7.18 9.46
C LYS A 152 -1.41 7.82 10.27
N ILE A 153 -1.43 7.65 11.59
CA ILE A 153 -2.40 8.32 12.47
C ILE A 153 -2.24 9.85 12.38
N ILE A 154 -1.02 10.37 12.54
CA ILE A 154 -0.74 11.80 12.44
C ILE A 154 -1.10 12.35 11.06
N SER A 155 -0.85 11.58 10.00
CA SER A 155 -1.21 11.98 8.64
C SER A 155 -2.73 12.12 8.46
N GLU A 156 -3.53 11.19 9.01
CA GLU A 156 -5.00 11.31 8.97
C GLU A 156 -5.51 12.52 9.77
N GLU A 157 -4.88 12.84 10.91
CA GLU A 157 -5.18 14.03 11.71
C GLU A 157 -4.87 15.32 10.92
N ILE A 158 -3.68 15.41 10.30
CA ILE A 158 -3.30 16.54 9.44
C ILE A 158 -4.28 16.70 8.27
N LEU A 159 -4.66 15.61 7.63
CA LEU A 159 -5.61 15.62 6.51
C LEU A 159 -7.00 16.10 6.94
N LEU A 160 -7.46 15.70 8.12
CA LEU A 160 -8.74 16.16 8.67
C LEU A 160 -8.74 17.67 8.98
N ASP A 161 -7.65 18.17 9.55
CA ASP A 161 -7.52 19.60 9.84
C ASP A 161 -7.35 20.42 8.57
N PHE A 162 -6.59 19.91 7.59
CA PHE A 162 -6.47 20.54 6.27
C PHE A 162 -7.81 20.59 5.53
N TYR A 163 -8.60 19.51 5.57
CA TYR A 163 -9.96 19.43 5.01
C TYR A 163 -10.90 20.49 5.61
N LYS A 164 -10.90 20.65 6.95
CA LYS A 164 -11.74 21.66 7.62
C LYS A 164 -11.42 23.09 7.20
N ALA A 165 -10.18 23.35 6.82
CA ALA A 165 -9.67 24.68 6.45
C ALA A 165 -9.69 24.99 4.95
N ASN A 166 -9.94 24.01 4.10
CA ASN A 166 -9.82 24.16 2.64
C ASN A 166 -10.94 23.40 1.90
N PRO A 167 -11.41 23.92 0.73
CA PRO A 167 -12.43 23.24 -0.08
C PRO A 167 -11.81 22.09 -0.89
N ILE A 168 -11.52 20.97 -0.23
CA ILE A 168 -10.90 19.79 -0.83
C ILE A 168 -11.71 18.54 -0.50
N SER A 169 -11.72 17.56 -1.40
CA SER A 169 -12.24 16.22 -1.15
C SER A 169 -11.09 15.30 -0.77
N ILE A 170 -11.21 14.57 0.34
CA ILE A 170 -10.18 13.66 0.82
C ILE A 170 -10.75 12.26 1.01
N CYS A 171 -10.07 11.26 0.45
CA CYS A 171 -10.33 9.85 0.71
C CYS A 171 -9.11 9.21 1.38
N ASN A 172 -9.26 8.75 2.62
CA ASN A 172 -8.27 7.93 3.31
C ASN A 172 -8.59 6.47 3.09
N LEU A 173 -7.64 5.73 2.52
CA LEU A 173 -7.77 4.29 2.25
C LEU A 173 -6.95 3.51 3.27
N ARG A 174 -7.62 2.89 4.25
CA ARG A 174 -7.02 2.04 5.27
C ARG A 174 -6.99 0.61 4.77
N TYR A 175 -5.94 0.27 4.01
CA TYR A 175 -5.82 -1.07 3.47
C TYR A 175 -5.04 -2.01 4.40
N PHE A 176 -5.30 -3.29 4.23
CA PHE A 176 -4.70 -4.36 5.00
C PHE A 176 -3.39 -4.83 4.34
N ASN A 177 -3.14 -6.11 4.18
CA ASN A 177 -1.85 -6.61 3.74
C ASN A 177 -1.81 -6.82 2.21
N PRO A 178 -1.32 -5.85 1.40
CA PRO A 178 -1.24 -6.05 -0.03
C PRO A 178 -0.18 -7.09 -0.39
N ILE A 179 -0.58 -8.05 -1.22
CA ILE A 179 0.28 -9.11 -1.75
C ILE A 179 -0.02 -9.34 -3.24
N GLY A 180 0.78 -10.19 -3.90
CA GLY A 180 0.63 -10.45 -5.32
C GLY A 180 1.46 -9.52 -6.21
N ALA A 181 1.28 -9.66 -7.50
CA ALA A 181 1.98 -8.89 -8.52
C ALA A 181 1.12 -8.74 -9.79
N HIS A 182 1.55 -7.88 -10.71
CA HIS A 182 0.88 -7.75 -11.99
C HIS A 182 1.00 -9.06 -12.81
N GLN A 183 -0.07 -9.44 -13.51
CA GLN A 183 -0.13 -10.68 -14.28
C GLN A 183 1.00 -10.83 -15.32
N SER A 184 1.59 -9.74 -15.81
CA SER A 184 2.76 -9.77 -16.70
C SER A 184 4.01 -10.31 -16.00
N GLY A 185 4.09 -10.24 -14.65
CA GLY A 185 5.30 -10.50 -13.87
C GLY A 185 6.40 -9.43 -14.04
N LEU A 186 6.07 -8.23 -14.54
CA LEU A 186 7.04 -7.16 -14.74
C LEU A 186 7.14 -6.23 -13.53
N ILE A 187 6.03 -6.02 -12.80
CA ILE A 187 5.97 -5.21 -11.58
C ILE A 187 5.39 -6.03 -10.42
N GLY A 188 5.91 -5.82 -9.21
CA GLY A 188 5.56 -6.53 -7.98
C GLY A 188 6.29 -5.94 -6.78
N ASP A 189 6.15 -6.55 -5.59
CA ASP A 189 6.86 -6.13 -4.38
C ASP A 189 8.31 -6.64 -4.43
N TYR A 190 9.24 -5.74 -4.73
CA TYR A 190 10.68 -6.02 -4.80
C TYR A 190 11.41 -5.18 -3.74
N PRO A 191 11.52 -5.69 -2.51
CA PRO A 191 12.23 -4.97 -1.46
C PRO A 191 13.74 -4.95 -1.74
N ASP A 192 14.37 -3.82 -1.45
CA ASP A 192 15.82 -3.74 -1.41
C ASP A 192 16.34 -4.50 -0.16
N GLY A 193 17.24 -5.46 -0.36
CA GLY A 193 17.82 -6.27 0.70
C GLY A 193 16.88 -7.32 1.33
N LYS A 194 16.78 -7.34 2.67
CA LYS A 194 15.97 -8.32 3.41
C LYS A 194 14.51 -7.90 3.44
N PRO A 195 13.56 -8.74 2.93
CA PRO A 195 12.15 -8.42 3.00
C PRO A 195 11.64 -8.26 4.44
N ASN A 196 10.80 -7.26 4.65
CA ASN A 196 10.08 -7.07 5.90
C ASN A 196 8.67 -7.68 5.87
N ASN A 197 8.11 -7.88 4.67
CA ASN A 197 6.80 -8.48 4.46
C ASN A 197 6.90 -9.99 4.23
N LEU A 198 5.86 -10.72 4.64
CA LEU A 198 5.82 -12.18 4.60
C LEU A 198 6.00 -12.73 3.17
N LEU A 199 5.18 -12.29 2.21
CA LEU A 199 5.15 -12.93 0.89
C LEU A 199 6.46 -12.74 0.09
N PRO A 200 7.11 -11.56 0.02
CA PRO A 200 8.43 -11.45 -0.58
C PRO A 200 9.48 -12.34 0.08
N PHE A 201 9.38 -12.57 1.39
CA PHE A 201 10.28 -13.50 2.07
C PHE A 201 10.02 -14.95 1.64
N VAL A 202 8.75 -15.36 1.59
CA VAL A 202 8.32 -16.69 1.11
C VAL A 202 8.82 -16.96 -0.29
N THR A 203 8.62 -16.02 -1.22
CA THR A 203 9.06 -16.17 -2.62
C THR A 203 10.57 -16.23 -2.76
N GLN A 204 11.34 -15.49 -1.92
CA GLN A 204 12.81 -15.57 -1.91
C GLN A 204 13.32 -16.90 -1.34
N VAL A 205 12.66 -17.47 -0.32
CA VAL A 205 12.99 -18.82 0.16
C VAL A 205 12.68 -19.87 -0.91
N ALA A 206 11.51 -19.79 -1.53
CA ALA A 206 11.12 -20.70 -2.61
C ALA A 206 12.08 -20.62 -3.84
N ALA A 207 12.65 -19.44 -4.11
CA ALA A 207 13.65 -19.23 -5.17
C ALA A 207 15.08 -19.64 -4.76
N GLY A 208 15.29 -20.15 -3.53
CA GLY A 208 16.62 -20.52 -3.02
C GLY A 208 17.54 -19.33 -2.68
N LEU A 209 17.01 -18.11 -2.67
CA LEU A 209 17.78 -16.91 -2.30
C LEU A 209 17.94 -16.78 -0.78
N ARG A 210 17.13 -17.53 -0.02
CA ARG A 210 17.22 -17.64 1.45
C ARG A 210 17.02 -19.07 1.89
N GLU A 211 17.63 -19.42 3.00
CA GLU A 211 17.62 -20.79 3.51
C GLU A 211 16.25 -21.20 4.05
N LYS A 212 15.63 -20.36 4.88
CA LYS A 212 14.35 -20.65 5.54
C LYS A 212 13.60 -19.38 5.95
N LEU A 213 12.30 -19.53 6.17
CA LEU A 213 11.41 -18.52 6.73
C LEU A 213 11.25 -18.74 8.24
N SER A 214 11.24 -17.68 9.05
CA SER A 214 10.79 -17.75 10.45
C SER A 214 9.29 -17.43 10.52
N VAL A 215 8.49 -18.38 11.01
CA VAL A 215 7.07 -18.19 11.35
C VAL A 215 7.02 -17.80 12.83
N PHE A 216 6.52 -16.62 13.14
CA PHE A 216 6.56 -16.04 14.47
C PHE A 216 5.31 -16.39 15.29
N GLY A 217 5.46 -17.27 16.27
CA GLY A 217 4.41 -17.77 17.15
C GLY A 217 3.58 -18.89 16.51
N ASP A 218 3.26 -19.90 17.34
CA ASP A 218 2.39 -21.03 17.03
C ASP A 218 1.37 -21.29 18.16
N ASP A 219 1.25 -20.30 19.04
CA ASP A 219 0.46 -20.36 20.28
C ASP A 219 -0.61 -19.25 20.36
N TYR A 220 -0.94 -18.58 19.22
CA TYR A 220 -2.07 -17.67 19.13
C TYR A 220 -3.40 -18.43 19.21
N ASN A 221 -4.45 -17.80 19.75
CA ASN A 221 -5.78 -18.38 19.82
C ASN A 221 -6.47 -18.38 18.44
N THR A 222 -5.89 -19.08 17.48
CA THR A 222 -6.32 -19.22 16.08
C THR A 222 -6.33 -20.70 15.69
N LYS A 223 -6.88 -21.03 14.52
CA LYS A 223 -7.06 -22.42 14.09
C LYS A 223 -5.76 -23.25 14.05
N ASP A 224 -4.64 -22.62 13.69
CA ASP A 224 -3.33 -23.29 13.53
C ASP A 224 -2.24 -22.69 14.42
N GLY A 225 -2.62 -21.81 15.35
CA GLY A 225 -1.71 -21.17 16.29
C GLY A 225 -0.95 -19.99 15.72
N THR A 226 -1.04 -19.68 14.40
CA THR A 226 -0.37 -18.53 13.79
C THR A 226 -1.32 -17.35 13.63
N CYS A 227 -0.76 -16.12 13.55
CA CYS A 227 -1.57 -14.91 13.50
C CYS A 227 -2.38 -14.79 12.18
N LEU A 228 -3.56 -14.15 12.27
CA LEU A 228 -4.44 -13.93 11.14
C LEU A 228 -4.24 -12.52 10.55
N ARG A 229 -4.16 -12.43 9.23
CA ARG A 229 -4.11 -11.16 8.48
C ARG A 229 -5.09 -11.20 7.32
N ASP A 230 -5.62 -10.04 6.96
CA ASP A 230 -6.39 -9.85 5.75
C ASP A 230 -5.42 -9.53 4.60
N TYR A 231 -5.28 -10.46 3.66
CA TYR A 231 -4.44 -10.29 2.48
C TYR A 231 -5.29 -9.84 1.30
N ILE A 232 -4.87 -8.79 0.64
CA ILE A 232 -5.55 -8.22 -0.54
C ILE A 232 -4.62 -8.24 -1.76
N HIS A 233 -5.15 -8.58 -2.93
CA HIS A 233 -4.34 -8.51 -4.15
C HIS A 233 -4.02 -7.05 -4.49
N VAL A 234 -2.75 -6.77 -4.79
CA VAL A 234 -2.29 -5.40 -5.11
C VAL A 234 -3.04 -4.77 -6.29
N ILE A 235 -3.55 -5.57 -7.25
CA ILE A 235 -4.38 -5.09 -8.37
C ILE A 235 -5.74 -4.61 -7.85
N ASP A 236 -6.38 -5.35 -6.94
CA ASP A 236 -7.67 -4.92 -6.38
C ASP A 236 -7.50 -3.67 -5.53
N LEU A 237 -6.40 -3.59 -4.76
CA LEU A 237 -6.04 -2.38 -4.04
C LEU A 237 -5.81 -1.20 -5.00
N ALA A 238 -5.13 -1.41 -6.13
CA ALA A 238 -4.91 -0.39 -7.16
C ALA A 238 -6.23 0.11 -7.76
N LYS A 239 -7.16 -0.81 -8.09
CA LYS A 239 -8.52 -0.47 -8.54
C LYS A 239 -9.27 0.39 -7.50
N ALA A 240 -9.12 0.07 -6.20
CA ALA A 240 -9.73 0.86 -5.13
C ALA A 240 -9.23 2.30 -5.10
N HIS A 241 -7.93 2.54 -5.32
CA HIS A 241 -7.38 3.89 -5.41
C HIS A 241 -7.94 4.68 -6.60
N VAL A 242 -8.12 4.00 -7.75
CA VAL A 242 -8.75 4.62 -8.93
C VAL A 242 -10.22 4.94 -8.66
N ASN A 243 -10.97 4.00 -8.06
CA ASN A 243 -12.36 4.27 -7.70
C ASN A 243 -12.47 5.40 -6.66
N ALA A 244 -11.51 5.51 -5.73
CA ALA A 244 -11.50 6.58 -4.73
C ALA A 244 -11.23 7.96 -5.34
N ILE A 245 -10.34 8.10 -6.33
CA ILE A 245 -10.10 9.39 -7.00
C ILE A 245 -11.33 9.80 -7.83
N ASP A 246 -11.98 8.84 -8.50
CA ASP A 246 -13.22 9.09 -9.24
C ASP A 246 -14.38 9.45 -8.30
N TYR A 247 -14.49 8.76 -7.15
CA TYR A 247 -15.47 9.07 -6.10
C TYR A 247 -15.25 10.48 -5.53
N SER A 248 -14.01 10.83 -5.21
CA SER A 248 -13.63 12.13 -4.68
C SER A 248 -13.99 13.27 -5.65
N SER A 249 -13.77 13.06 -6.96
CA SER A 249 -14.11 14.05 -7.98
C SER A 249 -15.63 14.32 -8.11
N LYS A 250 -16.45 13.29 -7.86
CA LYS A 250 -17.92 13.36 -7.89
C LYS A 250 -18.53 13.87 -6.58
N ASN A 251 -17.85 13.68 -5.46
CA ASN A 251 -18.30 14.03 -4.11
C ASN A 251 -17.48 15.18 -3.54
N LYS A 252 -17.54 16.33 -4.20
CA LYS A 252 -16.72 17.49 -3.84
C LYS A 252 -16.94 17.97 -2.41
N GLY A 253 -15.84 18.34 -1.75
CA GLY A 253 -15.84 18.81 -0.36
C GLY A 253 -16.25 17.75 0.66
N LYS A 254 -15.97 16.46 0.41
CA LYS A 254 -16.26 15.36 1.33
C LYS A 254 -14.96 14.75 1.87
N TYR A 255 -14.94 14.50 3.19
CA TYR A 255 -13.91 13.71 3.85
C TYR A 255 -14.43 12.29 4.05
N SER A 256 -13.75 11.32 3.48
CA SER A 256 -14.18 9.91 3.53
C SER A 256 -13.04 9.01 3.96
N VAL A 257 -13.37 7.95 4.69
CA VAL A 257 -12.44 6.89 5.08
C VAL A 257 -13.02 5.56 4.61
N PHE A 258 -12.19 4.68 4.07
CA PHE A 258 -12.59 3.36 3.61
C PHE A 258 -11.59 2.30 4.04
N ASN A 259 -12.10 1.18 4.57
CA ASN A 259 -11.33 -0.03 4.75
C ASN A 259 -11.24 -0.81 3.43
N LEU A 260 -10.05 -1.33 3.12
CA LEU A 260 -9.81 -2.11 1.91
C LEU A 260 -9.09 -3.42 2.27
N GLY A 261 -9.81 -4.51 2.18
CA GLY A 261 -9.38 -5.87 2.43
C GLY A 261 -10.27 -6.85 1.70
N THR A 262 -10.15 -8.12 2.02
CA THR A 262 -11.05 -9.18 1.55
C THR A 262 -12.16 -9.48 2.58
N GLY A 263 -12.02 -8.98 3.80
CA GLY A 263 -12.89 -9.32 4.92
C GLY A 263 -12.60 -10.69 5.52
N GLN A 264 -11.49 -11.32 5.12
CA GLN A 264 -11.13 -12.67 5.57
C GLN A 264 -9.78 -12.66 6.26
N GLY A 265 -9.73 -13.29 7.44
CA GLY A 265 -8.48 -13.53 8.14
C GLY A 265 -7.84 -14.83 7.65
N VAL A 266 -6.66 -14.73 7.05
CA VAL A 266 -5.84 -15.88 6.62
C VAL A 266 -4.64 -16.01 7.53
N SER A 267 -4.34 -17.22 8.00
CA SER A 267 -3.21 -17.47 8.87
C SER A 267 -1.88 -17.57 8.10
N VAL A 268 -0.77 -17.46 8.80
CA VAL A 268 0.56 -17.59 8.16
C VAL A 268 0.76 -18.98 7.59
N LEU A 269 0.39 -20.03 8.32
CA LEU A 269 0.51 -21.43 7.83
C LEU A 269 -0.47 -21.71 6.68
N GLU A 270 -1.69 -21.18 6.72
CA GLU A 270 -2.63 -21.29 5.61
C GLU A 270 -2.07 -20.64 4.33
N LEU A 271 -1.46 -19.44 4.43
CA LEU A 271 -0.79 -18.79 3.30
C LEU A 271 0.35 -19.65 2.75
N LEU A 272 1.21 -20.22 3.63
CA LEU A 272 2.32 -21.08 3.21
C LEU A 272 1.83 -22.35 2.51
N ASN A 273 0.86 -23.06 3.11
CA ASN A 273 0.30 -24.27 2.52
C ASN A 273 -0.35 -23.99 1.15
N THR A 274 -1.07 -22.87 1.03
CA THR A 274 -1.67 -22.47 -0.23
C THR A 274 -0.59 -22.12 -1.26
N PHE A 275 0.47 -21.40 -0.85
CA PHE A 275 1.59 -21.05 -1.74
C PHE A 275 2.27 -22.32 -2.30
N GLU A 276 2.56 -23.30 -1.45
CA GLU A 276 3.14 -24.58 -1.86
C GLU A 276 2.25 -25.32 -2.84
N ALA A 277 0.95 -25.39 -2.54
CA ALA A 277 -0.02 -26.14 -3.36
C ALA A 277 -0.19 -25.51 -4.75
N VAL A 278 -0.36 -24.18 -4.85
CA VAL A 278 -0.64 -23.51 -6.15
C VAL A 278 0.59 -23.40 -7.03
N ASN A 279 1.79 -23.36 -6.44
CA ASN A 279 3.04 -23.20 -7.19
C ASN A 279 3.82 -24.52 -7.33
N ASN A 280 3.33 -25.62 -6.73
CA ASN A 280 3.99 -26.92 -6.68
C ASN A 280 5.47 -26.82 -6.25
N ILE A 281 5.73 -26.07 -5.14
CA ILE A 281 7.07 -25.83 -4.60
C ILE A 281 7.03 -25.83 -3.07
N ARG A 282 8.09 -26.32 -2.43
CA ARG A 282 8.21 -26.33 -0.97
C ARG A 282 8.91 -25.06 -0.48
N VAL A 283 8.45 -24.60 0.69
CA VAL A 283 9.03 -23.47 1.40
C VAL A 283 9.59 -23.97 2.72
N ASN A 284 10.89 -23.92 2.90
CA ASN A 284 11.52 -24.26 4.15
C ASN A 284 11.22 -23.21 5.22
N TYR A 285 10.67 -23.61 6.38
CA TYR A 285 10.39 -22.70 7.48
C TYR A 285 10.66 -23.32 8.84
N GLU A 286 10.81 -22.47 9.84
CA GLU A 286 10.87 -22.85 11.25
C GLU A 286 9.93 -21.99 12.08
N ILE A 287 9.44 -22.57 13.18
CA ILE A 287 8.67 -21.81 14.17
C ILE A 287 9.64 -21.02 15.07
N SER A 288 9.36 -19.77 15.26
CA SER A 288 10.12 -18.86 16.12
C SER A 288 9.20 -18.24 17.18
N PRO A 289 9.71 -17.76 18.32
CA PRO A 289 8.90 -17.07 19.31
C PRO A 289 8.11 -15.90 18.72
N ARG A 290 6.99 -15.51 19.34
CA ARG A 290 6.16 -14.37 18.93
C ARG A 290 7.03 -13.11 18.74
N ARG A 291 6.78 -12.38 17.67
CA ARG A 291 7.42 -11.08 17.44
C ARG A 291 6.69 -10.00 18.22
N THR A 292 7.44 -9.15 18.92
CA THR A 292 6.87 -8.01 19.67
C THR A 292 6.09 -7.09 18.73
N GLY A 293 4.86 -6.75 19.11
CA GLY A 293 3.97 -5.87 18.36
C GLY A 293 3.11 -6.59 17.30
N ASP A 294 3.22 -7.92 17.16
CA ASP A 294 2.28 -8.67 16.33
C ASP A 294 0.93 -8.83 17.05
N VAL A 295 -0.15 -8.42 16.38
CA VAL A 295 -1.52 -8.65 16.83
C VAL A 295 -1.97 -10.05 16.44
N GLU A 296 -2.83 -10.70 17.26
CA GLU A 296 -3.34 -12.04 17.01
C GLU A 296 -4.13 -12.12 15.71
N ALA A 297 -5.10 -11.23 15.52
CA ALA A 297 -5.93 -11.21 14.33
C ALA A 297 -6.35 -9.78 13.97
N ILE A 298 -6.33 -9.47 12.67
CA ILE A 298 -6.90 -8.23 12.15
C ILE A 298 -7.37 -8.42 10.70
N TYR A 299 -8.65 -8.14 10.44
CA TYR A 299 -9.27 -8.14 9.11
C TYR A 299 -10.42 -7.13 9.04
N ALA A 300 -10.76 -6.73 7.80
CA ALA A 300 -11.64 -5.62 7.51
C ALA A 300 -13.13 -5.99 7.47
N ASP A 301 -13.99 -5.04 7.82
CA ASP A 301 -15.30 -4.90 7.20
C ASP A 301 -15.15 -3.91 6.03
N CYS A 302 -15.43 -4.38 4.81
CA CYS A 302 -15.31 -3.60 3.58
C CYS A 302 -16.65 -3.14 3.00
N SER A 303 -17.74 -3.34 3.72
CA SER A 303 -19.11 -3.04 3.23
C SER A 303 -19.32 -1.58 2.82
N LYS A 304 -18.62 -0.65 3.44
CA LYS A 304 -18.64 0.76 3.06
C LYS A 304 -17.96 1.00 1.70
N ALA A 305 -16.83 0.38 1.44
CA ALA A 305 -16.14 0.48 0.16
C ALA A 305 -16.96 -0.16 -0.96
N GLU A 306 -17.62 -1.29 -0.72
CA GLU A 306 -18.56 -1.91 -1.65
C GLU A 306 -19.69 -0.94 -2.00
N LYS A 307 -20.35 -0.38 -1.01
CA LYS A 307 -21.53 0.48 -1.20
C LYS A 307 -21.19 1.84 -1.83
N GLU A 308 -20.13 2.52 -1.39
CA GLU A 308 -19.84 3.90 -1.76
C GLU A 308 -18.80 4.02 -2.88
N LEU A 309 -17.78 3.15 -2.93
CA LEU A 309 -16.78 3.13 -4.01
C LEU A 309 -17.17 2.18 -5.14
N ASN A 310 -18.25 1.36 -5.00
CA ASN A 310 -18.57 0.27 -5.91
C ASN A 310 -17.35 -0.63 -6.16
N TRP A 311 -16.71 -1.05 -5.05
CA TRP A 311 -15.46 -1.80 -5.09
C TRP A 311 -15.53 -3.00 -4.14
N VAL A 312 -15.07 -4.14 -4.65
CA VAL A 312 -14.85 -5.37 -3.88
C VAL A 312 -13.50 -5.97 -4.29
N ALA A 313 -12.87 -6.72 -3.39
CA ALA A 313 -11.71 -7.54 -3.74
C ALA A 313 -12.20 -8.76 -4.54
N GLU A 314 -11.68 -8.93 -5.75
CA GLU A 314 -12.10 -9.98 -6.69
C GLU A 314 -11.14 -11.16 -6.73
N LEU A 315 -9.83 -10.91 -6.52
CA LEU A 315 -8.78 -11.91 -6.66
C LEU A 315 -8.58 -12.66 -5.35
N ASN A 316 -8.58 -13.98 -5.43
CA ASN A 316 -8.45 -14.88 -4.29
C ASN A 316 -6.98 -15.10 -3.87
N LEU A 317 -6.78 -15.79 -2.73
CA LEU A 317 -5.44 -16.06 -2.18
C LEU A 317 -4.54 -16.82 -3.17
N ALA A 318 -5.06 -17.80 -3.88
CA ALA A 318 -4.28 -18.59 -4.86
C ALA A 318 -3.75 -17.70 -5.99
N GLU A 319 -4.57 -16.78 -6.51
CA GLU A 319 -4.17 -15.81 -7.53
C GLU A 319 -3.12 -14.81 -7.00
N MET A 320 -3.27 -14.36 -5.77
CA MET A 320 -2.27 -13.52 -5.09
C MET A 320 -0.91 -14.20 -5.04
N LEU A 321 -0.88 -15.45 -4.60
CA LEU A 321 0.35 -16.22 -4.38
C LEU A 321 1.01 -16.64 -5.69
N SER A 322 0.23 -17.07 -6.68
CA SER A 322 0.77 -17.45 -7.99
C SER A 322 1.33 -16.25 -8.77
N SER A 323 0.68 -15.08 -8.70
CA SER A 323 1.19 -13.87 -9.36
C SER A 323 2.50 -13.38 -8.74
N ALA A 324 2.62 -13.44 -7.40
CA ALA A 324 3.86 -13.10 -6.70
C ALA A 324 5.00 -14.05 -7.06
N TRP A 325 4.73 -15.35 -7.15
CA TRP A 325 5.73 -16.33 -7.57
C TRP A 325 6.19 -16.10 -9.00
N LYS A 326 5.27 -15.87 -9.92
CA LYS A 326 5.59 -15.51 -11.30
C LYS A 326 6.49 -14.27 -11.42
N PHE A 327 6.24 -13.27 -10.61
CA PHE A 327 7.10 -12.08 -10.52
C PHE A 327 8.49 -12.44 -10.00
N GLN A 328 8.58 -13.20 -8.90
CA GLN A 328 9.84 -13.61 -8.30
C GLN A 328 10.71 -14.39 -9.31
N GLN A 329 10.12 -15.32 -10.07
CA GLN A 329 10.83 -16.07 -11.09
C GLN A 329 11.48 -15.17 -12.17
N LYS A 330 10.78 -14.08 -12.58
CA LYS A 330 11.29 -13.16 -13.61
C LYS A 330 12.39 -12.21 -13.13
N ILE A 331 12.54 -12.00 -11.83
CA ILE A 331 13.62 -11.15 -11.30
C ILE A 331 14.88 -11.92 -10.95
N VAL A 332 14.80 -13.25 -10.90
CA VAL A 332 15.97 -14.13 -10.63
C VAL A 332 16.61 -14.60 -11.93
N THR A 333 15.83 -14.63 -13.03
CA THR A 333 16.34 -14.92 -14.41
C THR A 333 16.89 -13.67 -15.08
#